data_85c44a7014aecc4a6befc751c92d3312
#
_entry.id   85c44a7014aecc4a6befc751c92d3312
#
_cell.length_a   1.000
_cell.length_b   1.000
_cell.length_c   1.000
_cell.angle_alpha   90.00
_cell.angle_beta   90.00
_cell.angle_gamma   90.00
#
_symmetry.space_group_name_H-M   'P 1'
#
loop_
_entity.id
_entity.type
_entity.pdbx_description
1 polymer ?
#
loop_
_entity_poly.entity_id
_entity_poly.type
_entity_poly.pdbx_seq_one_letter_code
_entity_poly.pdbx_strand_id
1 'polypeptide(L)'
;MKSIPANPTGDVRRLSLAVREHVHWALANCDAILIAVSGGADSTALAAVVIDHCLRAGSAPHTLSVDHGIRLGSDREAQETCEVMASLGAQSSWVSVTVDAPGGPEASARLARRSALATHAQTLGERVAVFLGHTMDDQAETVLLRLARGSGVGSLRAMSVRDDAGSIVWMRPLMNCRRSETLGACRQLELPWVDDPSNKMDGPWRAADGSALRRSAVREQAIPSLANSLGMDPVPALARTAELSAADDEALDEWAEQVWRRAWEASAGEMRSGSEVPVSERRPRSEAPAAWEAASGIGVLRVAELKEIPQAVRMRVLHRYLSAVGAPSLAHLEEADALITHWSGQGPLSIPKGTLTRAGKGKDARLILQPLRLERERPRH
;
A
#
# COMPACT_ATOMS: atom_id res chain seq x y z
N MET A 1 -12.22 0.23 31.95
CA MET A 1 -12.68 0.12 30.55
C MET A 1 -14.17 -0.26 30.55
N LYS A 2 -14.94 0.37 29.67
CA LYS A 2 -16.37 0.07 29.47
C LYS A 2 -16.54 -0.87 28.29
N SER A 3 -17.44 -1.85 28.43
CA SER A 3 -17.87 -2.69 27.29
C SER A 3 -18.66 -1.87 26.28
N ILE A 4 -18.58 -2.22 25.02
CA ILE A 4 -19.38 -1.59 23.98
C ILE A 4 -20.84 -2.09 24.10
N PRO A 5 -21.82 -1.18 24.31
CA PRO A 5 -23.22 -1.58 24.41
C PRO A 5 -23.74 -2.12 23.07
N ALA A 6 -24.88 -2.84 23.11
CA ALA A 6 -25.52 -3.37 21.91
C ALA A 6 -25.87 -2.27 20.88
N ASN A 7 -26.25 -1.10 21.36
CA ASN A 7 -26.54 0.10 20.56
C ASN A 7 -25.60 1.24 20.99
N PRO A 8 -24.35 1.28 20.46
CA PRO A 8 -23.42 2.34 20.80
C PRO A 8 -23.88 3.69 20.23
N THR A 9 -23.45 4.78 20.85
CA THR A 9 -23.74 6.17 20.46
C THR A 9 -22.45 6.94 20.21
N GLY A 10 -22.54 8.17 19.71
CA GLY A 10 -21.39 9.05 19.52
C GLY A 10 -20.30 8.46 18.62
N ASP A 11 -19.06 8.68 19.02
CA ASP A 11 -17.88 8.27 18.23
C ASP A 11 -17.73 6.74 18.16
N VAL A 12 -18.07 6.03 19.24
CA VAL A 12 -18.06 4.55 19.23
C VAL A 12 -19.01 4.00 18.18
N ARG A 13 -20.23 4.57 18.04
CA ARG A 13 -21.16 4.18 16.97
C ARG A 13 -20.57 4.45 15.59
N ARG A 14 -19.96 5.61 15.41
CA ARG A 14 -19.35 6.00 14.13
C ARG A 14 -18.30 4.99 13.71
N LEU A 15 -17.37 4.64 14.60
CA LEU A 15 -16.32 3.66 14.32
C LEU A 15 -16.88 2.24 14.14
N SER A 16 -17.84 1.83 14.98
CA SER A 16 -18.51 0.52 14.88
C SER A 16 -19.18 0.33 13.50
N LEU A 17 -19.86 1.37 12.99
CA LEU A 17 -20.44 1.34 11.64
C LEU A 17 -19.38 1.26 10.54
N ALA A 18 -18.27 1.99 10.70
CA ALA A 18 -17.18 1.99 9.72
C ALA A 18 -16.50 0.61 9.60
N VAL A 19 -16.34 -0.13 10.69
CA VAL A 19 -15.65 -1.44 10.66
C VAL A 19 -16.57 -2.59 10.28
N ARG A 20 -17.90 -2.48 10.47
CA ARG A 20 -18.86 -3.58 10.40
C ARG A 20 -18.76 -4.42 9.13
N GLU A 21 -18.83 -3.79 7.97
CA GLU A 21 -18.79 -4.51 6.69
C GLU A 21 -17.43 -5.15 6.44
N HIS A 22 -16.34 -4.50 6.87
CA HIS A 22 -14.99 -5.04 6.75
C HIS A 22 -14.77 -6.27 7.62
N VAL A 23 -15.29 -6.27 8.85
CA VAL A 23 -15.22 -7.43 9.76
C VAL A 23 -16.06 -8.57 9.21
N HIS A 24 -17.30 -8.31 8.76
CA HIS A 24 -18.15 -9.35 8.16
C HIS A 24 -17.50 -9.97 6.92
N TRP A 25 -16.92 -9.13 6.06
CA TRP A 25 -16.19 -9.64 4.89
C TRP A 25 -14.99 -10.49 5.30
N ALA A 26 -14.20 -10.03 6.27
CA ALA A 26 -13.01 -10.76 6.74
C ALA A 26 -13.37 -12.12 7.36
N LEU A 27 -14.41 -12.18 8.19
CA LEU A 27 -14.90 -13.43 8.79
C LEU A 27 -15.42 -14.44 7.74
N ALA A 28 -15.91 -13.96 6.60
CA ALA A 28 -16.42 -14.83 5.53
C ALA A 28 -15.33 -15.28 4.52
N ASN A 29 -14.18 -14.56 4.44
CA ASN A 29 -13.21 -14.75 3.36
C ASN A 29 -11.78 -15.00 3.84
N CYS A 30 -11.52 -14.99 5.16
CA CYS A 30 -10.20 -15.17 5.73
C CYS A 30 -10.26 -16.15 6.90
N ASP A 31 -9.15 -16.84 7.15
CA ASP A 31 -9.03 -17.82 8.24
C ASP A 31 -8.93 -17.15 9.61
N ALA A 32 -8.35 -15.93 9.64
CA ALA A 32 -8.17 -15.17 10.86
C ALA A 32 -8.22 -13.65 10.61
N ILE A 33 -8.50 -12.91 11.68
CA ILE A 33 -8.39 -11.46 11.74
C ILE A 33 -7.24 -11.11 12.68
N LEU A 34 -6.27 -10.33 12.19
CA LEU A 34 -5.17 -9.74 12.94
C LEU A 34 -5.33 -8.23 12.99
N ILE A 35 -5.27 -7.63 14.17
CA ILE A 35 -5.37 -6.18 14.36
C ILE A 35 -3.99 -5.66 14.77
N ALA A 36 -3.45 -4.72 14.01
CA ALA A 36 -2.19 -4.05 14.36
C ALA A 36 -2.47 -2.96 15.40
N VAL A 37 -1.89 -3.09 16.59
CA VAL A 37 -2.11 -2.17 17.70
C VAL A 37 -0.77 -1.55 18.12
N SER A 38 -0.63 -0.24 17.94
CA SER A 38 0.57 0.51 18.35
C SER A 38 0.47 1.15 19.73
N GLY A 39 -0.64 0.95 20.45
CA GLY A 39 -0.94 1.65 21.69
C GLY A 39 -1.48 3.07 21.50
N GLY A 40 -1.34 3.69 20.34
CA GLY A 40 -1.92 5.00 20.05
C GLY A 40 -3.45 4.95 19.91
N ALA A 41 -4.13 6.09 20.10
CA ALA A 41 -5.59 6.17 20.15
C ALA A 41 -6.28 5.57 18.91
N ASP A 42 -5.77 5.82 17.70
CA ASP A 42 -6.38 5.35 16.45
C ASP A 42 -6.42 3.81 16.38
N SER A 43 -5.30 3.15 16.70
CA SER A 43 -5.20 1.69 16.70
C SER A 43 -5.96 1.04 17.86
N THR A 44 -5.98 1.69 19.00
CA THR A 44 -6.71 1.21 20.21
C THR A 44 -8.21 1.29 20.01
N ALA A 45 -8.72 2.41 19.47
CA ALA A 45 -10.14 2.57 19.14
C ALA A 45 -10.57 1.58 18.03
N LEU A 46 -9.76 1.40 16.99
CA LEU A 46 -10.00 0.38 15.95
C LEU A 46 -10.13 -1.00 16.59
N ALA A 47 -9.13 -1.38 17.41
CA ALA A 47 -9.09 -2.70 18.03
C ALA A 47 -10.34 -2.96 18.88
N ALA A 48 -10.75 -2.01 19.70
CA ALA A 48 -11.92 -2.17 20.55
C ALA A 48 -13.20 -2.48 19.74
N VAL A 49 -13.47 -1.73 18.66
CA VAL A 49 -14.68 -1.95 17.86
C VAL A 49 -14.59 -3.22 17.00
N VAL A 50 -13.40 -3.58 16.48
CA VAL A 50 -13.21 -4.82 15.71
C VAL A 50 -13.34 -6.04 16.60
N ILE A 51 -12.76 -6.02 17.81
CA ILE A 51 -12.88 -7.10 18.80
C ILE A 51 -14.36 -7.31 19.18
N ASP A 52 -15.11 -6.24 19.47
CA ASP A 52 -16.54 -6.33 19.80
C ASP A 52 -17.34 -7.00 18.67
N HIS A 53 -17.12 -6.61 17.41
CA HIS A 53 -17.79 -7.23 16.26
C HIS A 53 -17.43 -8.71 16.08
N CYS A 54 -16.15 -9.07 16.24
CA CYS A 54 -15.70 -10.45 16.14
C CYS A 54 -16.31 -11.31 17.26
N LEU A 55 -16.29 -10.85 18.51
CA LEU A 55 -16.85 -11.58 19.65
C LEU A 55 -18.36 -11.78 19.53
N ARG A 56 -19.10 -10.78 19.04
CA ARG A 56 -20.53 -10.92 18.73
C ARG A 56 -20.81 -11.94 17.64
N ALA A 57 -19.85 -12.16 16.73
CA ALA A 57 -19.91 -13.18 15.69
C ALA A 57 -19.37 -14.55 16.17
N GLY A 58 -19.00 -14.70 17.45
CA GLY A 58 -18.46 -15.93 18.01
C GLY A 58 -16.99 -16.23 17.64
N SER A 59 -16.23 -15.23 17.18
CA SER A 59 -14.82 -15.35 16.80
C SER A 59 -13.95 -14.46 17.70
N ALA A 60 -12.81 -14.97 18.15
CA ALA A 60 -11.82 -14.17 18.89
C ALA A 60 -10.70 -13.74 17.94
N PRO A 61 -10.55 -12.44 17.65
CA PRO A 61 -9.50 -11.95 16.77
C PRO A 61 -8.14 -11.94 17.46
N HIS A 62 -7.08 -11.90 16.66
CA HIS A 62 -5.70 -11.71 17.13
C HIS A 62 -5.33 -10.23 17.12
N THR A 63 -4.46 -9.82 18.04
CA THR A 63 -3.82 -8.50 18.02
C THR A 63 -2.31 -8.64 18.10
N LEU A 64 -1.57 -7.78 17.39
CA LEU A 64 -0.12 -7.71 17.46
C LEU A 64 0.32 -6.27 17.72
N SER A 65 1.08 -6.08 18.80
CA SER A 65 1.83 -4.86 19.07
C SER A 65 3.28 -5.05 18.61
N VAL A 66 3.81 -4.09 17.83
CA VAL A 66 5.18 -4.15 17.34
C VAL A 66 5.98 -3.05 18.02
N ASP A 67 6.91 -3.46 18.87
CA ASP A 67 7.91 -2.59 19.48
C ASP A 67 9.10 -2.42 18.54
N HIS A 68 9.46 -1.17 18.25
CA HIS A 68 10.59 -0.83 17.37
C HIS A 68 11.93 -0.73 18.11
N GLY A 69 11.95 -0.89 19.44
CA GLY A 69 13.16 -0.83 20.28
C GLY A 69 13.88 0.52 20.27
N ILE A 70 13.21 1.60 19.87
CA ILE A 70 13.85 2.90 19.58
C ILE A 70 13.85 3.79 20.82
N ARG A 71 12.94 3.57 21.74
CA ARG A 71 12.73 4.37 22.93
C ARG A 71 12.79 3.49 24.18
N LEU A 72 13.46 3.97 25.22
CA LEU A 72 13.50 3.27 26.49
C LEU A 72 12.07 3.09 27.04
N GLY A 73 11.69 1.86 27.35
CA GLY A 73 10.36 1.51 27.89
C GLY A 73 9.30 1.26 26.82
N SER A 74 9.62 1.28 25.52
CA SER A 74 8.66 0.97 24.46
C SER A 74 8.21 -0.51 24.48
N ASP A 75 9.06 -1.40 24.93
CA ASP A 75 8.76 -2.81 25.20
C ASP A 75 7.65 -2.96 26.25
N ARG A 76 7.75 -2.20 27.35
CA ARG A 76 6.73 -2.19 28.40
C ARG A 76 5.40 -1.63 27.90
N GLU A 77 5.40 -0.55 27.11
CA GLU A 77 4.21 -0.01 26.50
C GLU A 77 3.53 -1.02 25.53
N ALA A 78 4.33 -1.76 24.76
CA ALA A 78 3.84 -2.82 23.89
C ALA A 78 3.19 -3.97 24.70
N GLN A 79 3.80 -4.35 25.82
CA GLN A 79 3.25 -5.32 26.74
C GLN A 79 1.94 -4.83 27.39
N GLU A 80 1.92 -3.61 27.93
CA GLU A 80 0.71 -3.00 28.53
C GLU A 80 -0.43 -2.91 27.50
N THR A 81 -0.11 -2.56 26.23
CA THR A 81 -1.06 -2.57 25.12
C THR A 81 -1.63 -3.97 24.90
N CYS A 82 -0.76 -5.00 24.90
CA CYS A 82 -1.15 -6.39 24.73
C CYS A 82 -2.13 -6.82 25.84
N GLU A 83 -1.85 -6.48 27.10
CA GLU A 83 -2.72 -6.76 28.24
C GLU A 83 -4.10 -6.09 28.13
N VAL A 84 -4.14 -4.84 27.68
CA VAL A 84 -5.40 -4.12 27.40
C VAL A 84 -6.22 -4.85 26.33
N MET A 85 -5.60 -5.26 25.22
CA MET A 85 -6.30 -5.97 24.14
C MET A 85 -6.80 -7.35 24.60
N ALA A 86 -6.01 -8.07 25.39
CA ALA A 86 -6.41 -9.35 25.98
C ALA A 86 -7.63 -9.18 26.90
N SER A 87 -7.68 -8.10 27.70
CA SER A 87 -8.82 -7.79 28.57
C SER A 87 -10.10 -7.47 27.80
N LEU A 88 -9.99 -7.04 26.53
CA LEU A 88 -11.13 -6.84 25.62
C LEU A 88 -11.57 -8.15 24.94
N GLY A 89 -10.85 -9.25 25.09
CA GLY A 89 -11.20 -10.57 24.58
C GLY A 89 -10.45 -10.98 23.28
N ALA A 90 -9.37 -10.29 22.91
CA ALA A 90 -8.52 -10.69 21.80
C ALA A 90 -7.42 -11.68 22.24
N GLN A 91 -6.94 -12.49 21.30
CA GLN A 91 -5.70 -13.24 21.43
C GLN A 91 -4.52 -12.31 21.14
N SER A 92 -3.88 -11.80 22.19
CA SER A 92 -2.96 -10.69 22.09
C SER A 92 -1.50 -11.14 22.19
N SER A 93 -0.64 -10.57 21.35
CA SER A 93 0.79 -10.77 21.38
C SER A 93 1.55 -9.48 21.07
N TRP A 94 2.83 -9.45 21.39
CA TRP A 94 3.74 -8.39 21.00
C TRP A 94 5.07 -8.94 20.52
N VAL A 95 5.81 -8.17 19.72
CA VAL A 95 7.11 -8.53 19.17
C VAL A 95 8.01 -7.31 19.08
N SER A 96 9.29 -7.49 19.40
CA SER A 96 10.31 -6.46 19.18
C SER A 96 10.95 -6.65 17.81
N VAL A 97 11.23 -5.56 17.09
CA VAL A 97 11.86 -5.56 15.78
C VAL A 97 13.05 -4.61 15.75
N THR A 98 14.06 -4.95 14.96
CA THR A 98 15.19 -4.06 14.70
C THR A 98 14.90 -3.16 13.50
N VAL A 99 15.26 -1.87 13.60
CA VAL A 99 15.00 -0.85 12.58
C VAL A 99 16.31 -0.49 11.88
N ASP A 100 16.71 -1.28 10.86
CA ASP A 100 18.01 -1.12 10.15
C ASP A 100 17.87 -0.94 8.63
N ALA A 101 16.66 -0.67 8.11
CA ALA A 101 16.45 -0.56 6.67
C ALA A 101 16.84 0.84 6.11
N PRO A 102 17.33 0.95 4.86
CA PRO A 102 17.63 2.23 4.23
C PRO A 102 16.36 3.05 3.99
N GLY A 103 16.47 4.38 4.03
CA GLY A 103 15.35 5.29 3.74
C GLY A 103 14.93 6.21 4.90
N GLY A 104 15.66 6.18 5.99
CA GLY A 104 15.41 6.97 7.20
C GLY A 104 14.54 6.26 8.24
N PRO A 105 14.52 6.77 9.48
CA PRO A 105 13.93 6.06 10.63
C PRO A 105 12.44 5.71 10.46
N GLU A 106 11.64 6.64 9.92
CA GLU A 106 10.20 6.45 9.71
C GLU A 106 9.91 5.35 8.66
N ALA A 107 10.63 5.38 7.54
CA ALA A 107 10.43 4.40 6.47
C ALA A 107 10.89 3.01 6.91
N SER A 108 12.01 2.93 7.61
CA SER A 108 12.58 1.70 8.16
C SER A 108 11.64 1.08 9.22
N ALA A 109 11.15 1.87 10.18
CA ALA A 109 10.20 1.42 11.18
C ALA A 109 8.88 0.93 10.55
N ARG A 110 8.37 1.63 9.51
CA ARG A 110 7.18 1.22 8.77
C ARG A 110 7.38 -0.12 8.07
N LEU A 111 8.54 -0.33 7.44
CA LEU A 111 8.88 -1.59 6.76
C LEU A 111 9.00 -2.73 7.77
N ALA A 112 9.74 -2.54 8.86
CA ALA A 112 9.90 -3.54 9.92
C ALA A 112 8.55 -3.94 10.53
N ARG A 113 7.66 -2.97 10.82
CA ARG A 113 6.31 -3.23 11.30
C ARG A 113 5.49 -4.06 10.30
N ARG A 114 5.52 -3.67 9.01
CA ARG A 114 4.77 -4.39 7.96
C ARG A 114 5.27 -5.84 7.83
N SER A 115 6.58 -6.05 7.88
CA SER A 115 7.19 -7.38 7.85
C SER A 115 6.80 -8.22 9.07
N ALA A 116 6.86 -7.66 10.27
CA ALA A 116 6.46 -8.37 11.49
C ALA A 116 4.99 -8.79 11.47
N LEU A 117 4.09 -7.88 11.05
CA LEU A 117 2.66 -8.18 10.87
C LEU A 117 2.44 -9.29 9.83
N ALA A 118 3.16 -9.24 8.70
CA ALA A 118 3.06 -10.26 7.65
C ALA A 118 3.54 -11.62 8.13
N THR A 119 4.69 -11.67 8.81
CA THR A 119 5.23 -12.91 9.37
C THR A 119 4.29 -13.52 10.41
N HIS A 120 3.73 -12.69 11.30
CA HIS A 120 2.78 -13.17 12.30
C HIS A 120 1.47 -13.65 11.66
N ALA A 121 0.95 -12.91 10.65
CA ALA A 121 -0.25 -13.32 9.93
C ALA A 121 -0.12 -14.71 9.30
N GLN A 122 1.04 -15.05 8.73
CA GLN A 122 1.31 -16.37 8.14
C GLN A 122 1.23 -17.52 9.15
N THR A 123 1.36 -17.26 10.44
CA THR A 123 1.19 -18.28 11.50
C THR A 123 -0.28 -18.53 11.86
N LEU A 124 -1.20 -17.66 11.42
CA LEU A 124 -2.61 -17.69 11.81
C LEU A 124 -3.51 -18.38 10.77
N GLY A 125 -3.04 -18.57 9.55
CA GLY A 125 -3.80 -19.21 8.48
C GLY A 125 -3.22 -18.93 7.09
N GLU A 126 -3.85 -19.51 6.06
CA GLU A 126 -3.44 -19.33 4.66
C GLU A 126 -3.85 -17.96 4.13
N ARG A 127 -4.97 -17.40 4.61
CA ARG A 127 -5.47 -16.07 4.23
C ARG A 127 -5.91 -15.31 5.47
N VAL A 128 -5.23 -14.19 5.77
CA VAL A 128 -5.44 -13.41 6.99
C VAL A 128 -5.76 -11.95 6.66
N ALA A 129 -6.81 -11.43 7.30
CA ALA A 129 -7.14 -10.01 7.23
C ALA A 129 -6.40 -9.22 8.31
N VAL A 130 -5.55 -8.27 7.90
CA VAL A 130 -4.78 -7.40 8.81
C VAL A 130 -5.39 -6.01 8.86
N PHE A 131 -5.94 -5.65 10.00
CA PHE A 131 -6.62 -4.37 10.25
C PHE A 131 -5.63 -3.31 10.74
N LEU A 132 -5.66 -2.12 10.12
CA LEU A 132 -4.77 -0.99 10.39
C LEU A 132 -5.58 0.26 10.76
N GLY A 133 -5.19 0.96 11.81
CA GLY A 133 -5.87 2.15 12.36
C GLY A 133 -5.56 3.45 11.60
N HIS A 134 -5.46 3.43 10.26
CA HIS A 134 -5.31 4.66 9.49
C HIS A 134 -6.63 5.40 9.37
N THR A 135 -6.58 6.72 9.54
CA THR A 135 -7.74 7.62 9.54
C THR A 135 -7.80 8.50 8.28
N MET A 136 -8.87 9.28 8.15
CA MET A 136 -9.01 10.32 7.11
C MET A 136 -7.87 11.34 7.20
N ASP A 137 -7.41 11.66 8.41
CA ASP A 137 -6.29 12.57 8.64
C ASP A 137 -4.99 12.00 8.06
N ASP A 138 -4.72 10.70 8.22
CA ASP A 138 -3.55 10.04 7.61
C ASP A 138 -3.61 10.02 6.07
N GLN A 139 -4.82 9.92 5.51
CA GLN A 139 -5.03 10.01 4.07
C GLN A 139 -4.68 11.40 3.56
N ALA A 140 -5.17 12.46 4.22
CA ALA A 140 -4.87 13.84 3.87
C ALA A 140 -3.36 14.15 3.98
N GLU A 141 -2.70 13.71 5.06
CA GLU A 141 -1.24 13.81 5.23
C GLU A 141 -0.51 13.15 4.04
N THR A 142 -0.96 11.96 3.63
CA THR A 142 -0.35 11.20 2.53
C THR A 142 -0.55 11.90 1.18
N VAL A 143 -1.72 12.48 0.92
CA VAL A 143 -2.00 13.25 -0.30
C VAL A 143 -1.07 14.45 -0.40
N LEU A 144 -0.97 15.26 0.67
CA LEU A 144 -0.08 16.45 0.69
C LEU A 144 1.39 16.07 0.46
N LEU A 145 1.87 15.02 1.12
CA LEU A 145 3.24 14.54 0.92
C LEU A 145 3.52 14.06 -0.50
N ARG A 146 2.52 13.52 -1.19
CA ARG A 146 2.64 13.07 -2.57
C ARG A 146 2.53 14.22 -3.56
N LEU A 147 1.65 15.17 -3.31
CA LEU A 147 1.56 16.43 -4.08
C LEU A 147 2.88 17.21 -4.05
N ALA A 148 3.49 17.35 -2.89
CA ALA A 148 4.78 18.02 -2.74
C ALA A 148 5.94 17.36 -3.51
N ARG A 149 5.78 16.10 -3.94
CA ARG A 149 6.74 15.38 -4.77
C ARG A 149 6.44 15.44 -6.26
N GLY A 150 5.42 16.17 -6.68
CA GLY A 150 5.00 16.23 -8.10
C GLY A 150 4.39 14.94 -8.61
N SER A 151 3.63 14.25 -7.79
CA SER A 151 3.08 12.93 -8.13
C SER A 151 1.84 13.00 -9.00
N GLY A 152 1.72 12.11 -9.99
CA GLY A 152 0.51 11.93 -10.81
C GLY A 152 -0.64 11.23 -10.09
N VAL A 153 -1.78 11.07 -10.79
CA VAL A 153 -3.05 10.50 -10.29
C VAL A 153 -2.84 9.17 -9.56
N GLY A 154 -2.09 8.24 -10.13
CA GLY A 154 -1.82 6.93 -9.52
C GLY A 154 -1.10 7.00 -8.16
N SER A 155 -0.40 8.11 -7.87
CA SER A 155 0.19 8.35 -6.56
C SER A 155 -0.78 9.07 -5.63
N LEU A 156 -1.61 10.01 -6.15
CA LEU A 156 -2.59 10.76 -5.36
C LEU A 156 -3.73 9.90 -4.79
N ARG A 157 -4.00 8.72 -5.39
CA ARG A 157 -4.93 7.73 -4.80
C ARG A 157 -4.61 7.37 -3.33
N ALA A 158 -3.40 7.72 -2.89
CA ALA A 158 -2.89 7.53 -1.54
C ALA A 158 -3.07 6.09 -1.02
N MET A 159 -3.74 5.85 0.12
CA MET A 159 -3.92 4.51 0.67
C MET A 159 -5.27 3.94 0.24
N SER A 160 -5.30 2.66 -0.14
CA SER A 160 -6.55 1.93 -0.40
C SER A 160 -7.18 1.47 0.91
N VAL A 161 -8.51 1.45 0.97
CA VAL A 161 -9.27 0.91 2.11
C VAL A 161 -8.98 -0.58 2.26
N ARG A 162 -8.92 -1.31 1.15
CA ARG A 162 -8.54 -2.72 1.10
C ARG A 162 -7.44 -2.93 0.06
N ASP A 163 -6.42 -3.68 0.44
CA ASP A 163 -5.28 -4.04 -0.41
C ASP A 163 -5.07 -5.55 -0.27
N ASP A 164 -5.45 -6.30 -1.31
CA ASP A 164 -5.39 -7.76 -1.34
C ASP A 164 -4.02 -8.19 -1.89
N ALA A 165 -3.17 -8.68 -1.02
CA ALA A 165 -1.81 -9.13 -1.32
C ALA A 165 -1.70 -10.68 -1.25
N GLY A 166 -2.68 -11.38 -1.77
CA GLY A 166 -2.72 -12.85 -1.80
C GLY A 166 -3.05 -13.44 -0.43
N SER A 167 -2.08 -13.96 0.30
CA SER A 167 -2.30 -14.54 1.64
C SER A 167 -2.65 -13.50 2.72
N ILE A 168 -2.39 -12.22 2.48
CA ILE A 168 -2.67 -11.14 3.43
C ILE A 168 -3.58 -10.10 2.79
N VAL A 169 -4.68 -9.78 3.46
CA VAL A 169 -5.59 -8.70 3.07
C VAL A 169 -5.44 -7.54 4.06
N TRP A 170 -4.81 -6.45 3.63
CA TRP A 170 -4.64 -5.25 4.45
C TRP A 170 -5.92 -4.42 4.43
N MET A 171 -6.49 -4.13 5.60
CA MET A 171 -7.72 -3.37 5.74
C MET A 171 -7.53 -2.08 6.55
N ARG A 172 -8.14 -0.99 6.09
CA ARG A 172 -8.10 0.33 6.73
C ARG A 172 -9.51 0.90 6.83
N PRO A 173 -10.35 0.32 7.70
CA PRO A 173 -11.78 0.68 7.73
C PRO A 173 -12.06 2.10 8.25
N LEU A 174 -11.10 2.73 8.95
CA LEU A 174 -11.28 4.07 9.52
C LEU A 174 -10.86 5.22 8.58
N MET A 175 -10.62 4.94 7.30
CA MET A 175 -10.21 5.96 6.31
C MET A 175 -11.23 7.08 6.13
N ASN A 176 -12.48 6.86 6.49
CA ASN A 176 -13.57 7.85 6.48
C ASN A 176 -13.89 8.40 7.88
N CYS A 177 -13.07 8.07 8.87
CA CYS A 177 -13.20 8.58 10.24
C CYS A 177 -12.07 9.54 10.56
N ARG A 178 -12.36 10.54 11.39
CA ARG A 178 -11.39 11.53 11.86
C ARG A 178 -10.61 11.01 13.06
N ARG A 179 -9.38 11.48 13.24
CA ARG A 179 -8.58 11.22 14.45
C ARG A 179 -9.26 11.74 15.72
N SER A 180 -10.05 12.80 15.63
CA SER A 180 -10.87 13.28 16.76
C SER A 180 -11.92 12.28 17.18
N GLU A 181 -12.51 11.51 16.24
CA GLU A 181 -13.52 10.48 16.52
C GLU A 181 -12.87 9.25 17.19
N THR A 182 -11.65 8.86 16.79
CA THR A 182 -10.92 7.77 17.48
C THR A 182 -10.55 8.14 18.90
N LEU A 183 -10.07 9.37 19.14
CA LEU A 183 -9.83 9.91 20.48
C LEU A 183 -11.10 9.97 21.30
N GLY A 184 -12.22 10.43 20.72
CA GLY A 184 -13.52 10.48 21.36
C GLY A 184 -14.01 9.09 21.76
N ALA A 185 -13.84 8.09 20.90
CA ALA A 185 -14.19 6.70 21.19
C ALA A 185 -13.35 6.13 22.35
N CYS A 186 -12.03 6.37 22.37
CA CYS A 186 -11.18 5.95 23.49
C CYS A 186 -11.65 6.57 24.82
N ARG A 187 -11.96 7.87 24.83
CA ARG A 187 -12.50 8.55 26.03
C ARG A 187 -13.84 7.98 26.46
N GLN A 188 -14.74 7.74 25.53
CA GLN A 188 -16.08 7.20 25.76
C GLN A 188 -16.03 5.80 26.38
N LEU A 189 -15.06 4.97 25.94
CA LEU A 189 -14.84 3.60 26.42
C LEU A 189 -13.85 3.51 27.60
N GLU A 190 -13.29 4.64 28.02
CA GLU A 190 -12.26 4.69 29.08
C GLU A 190 -11.05 3.77 28.74
N LEU A 191 -10.68 3.73 27.48
CA LEU A 191 -9.52 2.98 27.01
C LEU A 191 -8.25 3.79 27.25
N PRO A 192 -7.18 3.19 27.77
CA PRO A 192 -5.88 3.84 27.82
C PRO A 192 -5.27 3.92 26.42
N TRP A 193 -4.49 4.97 26.15
CA TRP A 193 -3.69 5.10 24.94
C TRP A 193 -2.39 5.82 25.25
N VAL A 194 -1.36 5.58 24.43
CA VAL A 194 -0.06 6.23 24.49
C VAL A 194 -0.04 7.41 23.52
N ASP A 195 0.36 8.57 24.00
CA ASP A 195 0.71 9.72 23.14
C ASP A 195 2.23 9.68 22.88
N ASP A 196 2.64 8.97 21.83
CA ASP A 196 4.05 8.74 21.53
C ASP A 196 4.74 10.04 21.09
N PRO A 197 5.72 10.55 21.86
CA PRO A 197 6.47 11.77 21.53
C PRO A 197 7.18 11.71 20.18
N SER A 198 7.53 10.51 19.69
CA SER A 198 8.20 10.36 18.39
C SER A 198 7.33 10.78 17.19
N ASN A 199 6.01 10.83 17.38
CA ASN A 199 5.05 11.30 16.37
C ASN A 199 4.90 12.83 16.34
N LYS A 200 5.53 13.56 17.24
CA LYS A 200 5.48 15.03 17.33
C LYS A 200 6.59 15.69 16.52
N MET A 201 6.34 16.92 16.07
CA MET A 201 7.30 17.66 15.26
C MET A 201 8.55 18.04 16.07
N ASP A 202 8.43 18.28 17.36
CA ASP A 202 9.52 18.52 18.32
C ASP A 202 10.06 17.23 18.95
N GLY A 203 9.54 16.08 18.54
CA GLY A 203 9.93 14.76 19.04
C GLY A 203 11.41 14.41 18.78
N PRO A 204 11.88 13.30 19.36
CA PRO A 204 13.27 12.87 19.27
C PRO A 204 13.69 12.40 17.87
N TRP A 205 12.73 12.05 17.03
CA TRP A 205 13.01 11.58 15.69
C TRP A 205 13.17 12.73 14.70
N ARG A 206 14.23 12.66 13.90
CA ARG A 206 14.55 13.65 12.87
C ARG A 206 14.76 12.96 11.52
N ALA A 207 14.49 13.69 10.46
CA ALA A 207 14.90 13.31 9.12
C ALA A 207 16.43 13.29 9.02
N ALA A 208 16.98 12.67 7.98
CA ALA A 208 18.44 12.58 7.78
C ALA A 208 19.15 13.95 7.70
N ASP A 209 18.43 15.01 7.33
CA ASP A 209 18.89 16.39 7.28
C ASP A 209 18.73 17.16 8.61
N GLY A 210 18.29 16.48 9.69
CA GLY A 210 18.05 17.06 11.01
C GLY A 210 16.71 17.79 11.16
N SER A 211 15.91 17.90 10.09
CA SER A 211 14.58 18.52 10.14
C SER A 211 13.55 17.61 10.86
N ALA A 212 12.39 18.19 11.20
CA ALA A 212 11.26 17.40 11.71
C ALA A 212 10.84 16.33 10.69
N LEU A 213 10.31 15.21 11.17
CA LEU A 213 9.72 14.20 10.29
C LEU A 213 8.64 14.85 9.43
N ARG A 214 8.68 14.59 8.13
CA ARG A 214 7.80 15.26 7.15
C ARG A 214 6.32 15.05 7.47
N ARG A 215 5.96 13.90 7.99
CA ARG A 215 4.57 13.59 8.35
C ARG A 215 4.11 14.40 9.56
N SER A 216 4.95 14.51 10.60
CA SER A 216 4.67 15.34 11.78
C SER A 216 4.56 16.83 11.39
N ALA A 217 5.44 17.34 10.54
CA ALA A 217 5.37 18.71 10.05
C ALA A 217 4.08 18.98 9.22
N VAL A 218 3.64 18.02 8.38
CA VAL A 218 2.38 18.15 7.64
C VAL A 218 1.19 18.19 8.61
N ARG A 219 1.17 17.34 9.61
CA ARG A 219 0.11 17.27 10.61
C ARG A 219 -0.01 18.50 11.47
N GLU A 220 1.11 18.99 12.00
CA GLU A 220 1.13 20.03 13.02
C GLU A 220 1.27 21.45 12.45
N GLN A 221 1.76 21.60 11.20
CA GLN A 221 1.96 22.91 10.58
C GLN A 221 1.20 23.06 9.25
N ALA A 222 1.41 22.17 8.26
CA ALA A 222 0.89 22.41 6.92
C ALA A 222 -0.64 22.35 6.87
N ILE A 223 -1.26 21.32 7.45
CA ILE A 223 -2.73 21.18 7.48
C ILE A 223 -3.37 22.33 8.27
N PRO A 224 -2.94 22.68 9.49
CA PRO A 224 -3.47 23.84 10.21
C PRO A 224 -3.27 25.18 9.47
N SER A 225 -2.11 25.39 8.83
CA SER A 225 -1.87 26.59 8.04
C SER A 225 -2.79 26.70 6.84
N LEU A 226 -3.04 25.58 6.13
CA LEU A 226 -4.02 25.52 5.04
C LEU A 226 -5.43 25.80 5.55
N ALA A 227 -5.83 25.22 6.68
CA ALA A 227 -7.15 25.46 7.27
C ALA A 227 -7.35 26.94 7.60
N ASN A 228 -6.36 27.58 8.21
CA ASN A 228 -6.39 29.00 8.53
C ASN A 228 -6.45 29.88 7.28
N SER A 229 -5.65 29.56 6.25
CA SER A 229 -5.59 30.34 4.99
C SER A 229 -6.85 30.20 4.14
N LEU A 230 -7.46 29.02 4.13
CA LEU A 230 -8.66 28.75 3.34
C LEU A 230 -9.96 29.01 4.09
N GLY A 231 -9.92 29.21 5.41
CA GLY A 231 -11.09 29.38 6.26
C GLY A 231 -11.96 28.11 6.38
N MET A 232 -11.40 26.94 6.07
CA MET A 232 -12.09 25.65 6.11
C MET A 232 -11.14 24.50 6.41
N ASP A 233 -11.68 23.39 6.95
CA ASP A 233 -10.91 22.15 7.16
C ASP A 233 -10.55 21.47 5.82
N PRO A 234 -9.26 21.37 5.44
CA PRO A 234 -8.86 20.76 4.17
C PRO A 234 -8.88 19.23 4.19
N VAL A 235 -8.94 18.59 5.35
CA VAL A 235 -8.79 17.12 5.49
C VAL A 235 -9.86 16.35 4.70
N PRO A 236 -11.16 16.67 4.80
CA PRO A 236 -12.18 15.97 4.01
C PRO A 236 -12.00 16.16 2.49
N ALA A 237 -11.59 17.35 2.06
CA ALA A 237 -11.36 17.64 0.64
C ALA A 237 -10.17 16.85 0.09
N LEU A 238 -9.06 16.78 0.84
CA LEU A 238 -7.87 15.99 0.48
C LEU A 238 -8.16 14.49 0.44
N ALA A 239 -8.90 13.95 1.41
CA ALA A 239 -9.31 12.56 1.41
C ALA A 239 -10.20 12.23 0.20
N ARG A 240 -11.17 13.11 -0.12
CA ARG A 240 -12.02 12.97 -1.31
C ARG A 240 -11.21 13.01 -2.62
N THR A 241 -10.18 13.87 -2.69
CA THR A 241 -9.27 13.88 -3.85
C THR A 241 -8.58 12.53 -4.03
N ALA A 242 -8.17 11.87 -2.93
CA ALA A 242 -7.59 10.53 -3.02
C ALA A 242 -8.60 9.49 -3.55
N GLU A 243 -9.86 9.53 -3.11
CA GLU A 243 -10.92 8.63 -3.58
C GLU A 243 -11.19 8.81 -5.08
N LEU A 244 -11.34 10.05 -5.54
CA LEU A 244 -11.55 10.37 -6.96
C LEU A 244 -10.34 9.92 -7.79
N SER A 245 -9.12 10.23 -7.32
CA SER A 245 -7.89 9.78 -7.98
C SER A 245 -7.76 8.25 -8.02
N ALA A 246 -8.28 7.54 -7.03
CA ALA A 246 -8.27 6.08 -7.02
C ALA A 246 -9.22 5.51 -8.10
N ALA A 247 -10.42 6.08 -8.24
CA ALA A 247 -11.37 5.68 -9.26
C ALA A 247 -10.84 5.94 -10.68
N ASP A 248 -10.27 7.13 -10.93
CA ASP A 248 -9.66 7.48 -12.21
C ASP A 248 -8.47 6.56 -12.54
N ASP A 249 -7.61 6.28 -11.56
CA ASP A 249 -6.46 5.40 -11.72
C ASP A 249 -6.88 3.96 -12.02
N GLU A 250 -7.94 3.46 -11.38
CA GLU A 250 -8.49 2.11 -11.63
C GLU A 250 -9.06 2.00 -13.05
N ALA A 251 -9.81 2.99 -13.51
CA ALA A 251 -10.34 3.02 -14.88
C ALA A 251 -9.24 3.04 -15.94
N LEU A 252 -8.17 3.83 -15.71
CA LEU A 252 -7.00 3.86 -16.60
C LEU A 252 -6.21 2.54 -16.58
N ASP A 253 -6.16 1.86 -15.43
CA ASP A 253 -5.51 0.55 -15.31
C ASP A 253 -6.31 -0.55 -16.03
N GLU A 254 -7.64 -0.53 -15.92
CA GLU A 254 -8.49 -1.46 -16.67
C GLU A 254 -8.34 -1.26 -18.17
N TRP A 255 -8.28 0.00 -18.62
CA TRP A 255 -8.02 0.29 -20.04
C TRP A 255 -6.63 -0.18 -20.47
N ALA A 256 -5.61 0.06 -19.66
CA ALA A 256 -4.25 -0.41 -19.93
C ALA A 256 -4.18 -1.96 -20.01
N GLU A 257 -4.94 -2.66 -19.15
CA GLU A 257 -5.04 -4.12 -19.21
C GLU A 257 -5.70 -4.62 -20.51
N GLN A 258 -6.76 -3.96 -20.97
CA GLN A 258 -7.39 -4.28 -22.25
C GLN A 258 -6.45 -4.06 -23.44
N VAL A 259 -5.69 -2.96 -23.40
CA VAL A 259 -4.64 -2.66 -24.43
C VAL A 259 -3.52 -3.68 -24.37
N TRP A 260 -3.07 -4.01 -23.15
CA TRP A 260 -2.04 -5.04 -22.94
C TRP A 260 -2.39 -6.35 -23.60
N ARG A 261 -3.59 -6.88 -23.37
CA ARG A 261 -4.06 -8.15 -23.95
C ARG A 261 -4.09 -8.15 -25.48
N ARG A 262 -4.35 -6.99 -26.10
CA ARG A 262 -4.32 -6.83 -27.56
C ARG A 262 -2.93 -6.66 -28.10
N ALA A 263 -2.08 -5.92 -27.40
CA ALA A 263 -0.73 -5.59 -27.87
C ALA A 263 0.30 -6.70 -27.64
N TRP A 264 0.08 -7.54 -26.63
CA TRP A 264 1.02 -8.58 -26.22
C TRP A 264 1.04 -9.76 -27.21
N GLU A 265 2.24 -10.14 -27.64
CA GLU A 265 2.51 -11.37 -28.40
C GLU A 265 3.54 -12.20 -27.61
N ALA A 266 3.20 -13.44 -27.27
CA ALA A 266 4.12 -14.36 -26.62
C ALA A 266 5.32 -14.69 -27.54
N SER A 267 6.49 -14.94 -26.98
CA SER A 267 7.63 -15.45 -27.73
C SER A 267 7.31 -16.82 -28.34
N ALA A 268 7.79 -17.08 -29.55
CA ALA A 268 7.54 -18.32 -30.29
C ALA A 268 7.96 -19.62 -29.57
N GLY A 269 8.60 -19.53 -28.41
CA GLY A 269 8.94 -20.67 -27.53
C GLY A 269 7.82 -21.13 -26.60
N GLU A 270 6.77 -20.33 -26.38
CA GLU A 270 5.72 -20.60 -25.38
C GLU A 270 4.44 -21.28 -25.92
N MET A 271 4.37 -21.57 -27.21
CA MET A 271 3.16 -22.16 -27.84
C MET A 271 2.94 -23.65 -27.53
N ARG A 272 3.49 -24.19 -26.44
CA ARG A 272 3.21 -25.57 -25.98
C ARG A 272 2.92 -25.64 -24.50
N SER A 273 1.78 -25.13 -24.05
CA SER A 273 0.93 -25.72 -23.01
C SER A 273 -0.26 -24.80 -22.76
N GLY A 274 -1.45 -25.29 -23.12
CA GLY A 274 -2.71 -24.61 -22.82
C GLY A 274 -2.96 -24.62 -21.31
N SER A 275 -3.02 -23.47 -20.71
CA SER A 275 -3.75 -23.22 -19.50
C SER A 275 -4.26 -21.79 -19.52
N GLU A 276 -5.56 -21.65 -19.68
CA GLU A 276 -6.29 -20.39 -19.44
C GLU A 276 -6.07 -19.98 -17.99
N VAL A 277 -5.50 -18.80 -17.78
CA VAL A 277 -5.35 -18.20 -16.45
C VAL A 277 -6.72 -17.63 -16.04
N PRO A 278 -7.30 -18.03 -14.91
CA PRO A 278 -8.59 -17.51 -14.45
C PRO A 278 -8.56 -16.02 -14.14
N VAL A 279 -9.65 -15.33 -14.50
CA VAL A 279 -9.87 -13.87 -14.40
C VAL A 279 -9.90 -13.33 -12.95
N SER A 280 -9.78 -14.18 -11.92
CA SER A 280 -10.07 -13.83 -10.52
C SER A 280 -8.89 -13.33 -9.67
N GLU A 281 -7.65 -13.28 -10.18
CA GLU A 281 -6.51 -12.85 -9.38
C GLU A 281 -6.01 -11.45 -9.74
N ARG A 282 -6.65 -10.41 -9.19
CA ARG A 282 -6.08 -9.05 -9.15
C ARG A 282 -4.96 -9.00 -8.12
N ARG A 283 -3.72 -8.97 -8.56
CA ARG A 283 -2.53 -8.84 -7.68
C ARG A 283 -2.22 -7.37 -7.38
N PRO A 284 -1.75 -7.05 -6.14
CA PRO A 284 -1.32 -5.71 -5.78
C PRO A 284 -0.06 -5.28 -6.55
N ARG A 285 0.04 -3.99 -6.86
CA ARG A 285 1.13 -3.36 -7.66
C ARG A 285 2.53 -3.43 -7.04
N SER A 286 2.71 -3.87 -5.81
CA SER A 286 4.00 -3.85 -5.10
C SER A 286 4.88 -5.08 -5.35
N GLU A 287 4.35 -6.13 -5.98
CA GLU A 287 5.12 -7.35 -6.27
C GLU A 287 5.09 -7.62 -7.78
N ALA A 288 6.26 -7.55 -8.41
CA ALA A 288 6.42 -8.09 -9.76
C ALA A 288 6.03 -9.58 -9.71
N PRO A 289 5.16 -10.07 -10.61
CA PRO A 289 4.62 -11.41 -10.50
C PRO A 289 5.73 -12.45 -10.70
N ALA A 290 5.92 -13.33 -9.72
CA ALA A 290 6.84 -14.47 -9.77
C ALA A 290 6.60 -15.46 -10.94
N ALA A 291 5.44 -15.33 -11.63
CA ALA A 291 5.12 -16.10 -12.84
C ALA A 291 5.97 -15.73 -14.08
N TRP A 292 6.75 -14.64 -14.04
CA TRP A 292 7.63 -14.22 -15.13
C TRP A 292 9.01 -14.88 -15.11
N GLU A 293 9.43 -15.41 -13.97
CA GLU A 293 10.72 -16.09 -13.80
C GLU A 293 10.79 -17.45 -14.53
N ALA A 294 9.65 -18.04 -14.89
CA ALA A 294 9.60 -19.35 -15.54
C ALA A 294 9.65 -19.29 -17.08
N ALA A 295 9.45 -18.11 -17.70
CA ALA A 295 9.44 -17.97 -19.14
C ALA A 295 10.75 -17.32 -19.61
N SER A 296 11.65 -18.10 -20.20
CA SER A 296 12.96 -17.71 -20.75
C SER A 296 12.89 -16.80 -21.99
N GLY A 297 11.74 -16.21 -22.31
CA GLY A 297 11.54 -15.28 -23.42
C GLY A 297 10.52 -14.21 -23.10
N ILE A 298 10.96 -12.95 -22.96
CA ILE A 298 10.05 -11.81 -22.87
C ILE A 298 9.36 -11.64 -24.22
N GLY A 299 8.02 -11.68 -24.25
CA GLY A 299 7.25 -11.46 -25.46
C GLY A 299 7.44 -10.05 -26.03
N VAL A 300 6.78 -9.74 -27.14
CA VAL A 300 6.87 -8.45 -27.81
C VAL A 300 5.56 -7.68 -27.75
N LEU A 301 5.61 -6.33 -27.83
CA LEU A 301 4.41 -5.49 -27.92
C LEU A 301 4.22 -4.99 -29.36
N ARG A 302 3.01 -5.13 -29.89
CA ARG A 302 2.60 -4.56 -31.19
C ARG A 302 2.45 -3.05 -31.06
N VAL A 303 3.26 -2.29 -31.81
CA VAL A 303 3.23 -0.82 -31.80
C VAL A 303 1.92 -0.27 -32.33
N ALA A 304 1.29 -0.94 -33.31
CA ALA A 304 0.04 -0.52 -33.90
C ALA A 304 -1.11 -0.40 -32.86
N GLU A 305 -1.15 -1.27 -31.89
CA GLU A 305 -2.15 -1.26 -30.82
C GLU A 305 -1.93 -0.15 -29.79
N LEU A 306 -0.74 0.45 -29.77
CA LEU A 306 -0.34 1.47 -28.80
C LEU A 306 -0.38 2.88 -29.38
N LYS A 307 -0.27 3.03 -30.71
CA LYS A 307 -0.05 4.32 -31.36
C LYS A 307 -1.19 5.32 -31.14
N GLU A 308 -2.42 4.86 -31.24
CA GLU A 308 -3.63 5.69 -31.15
C GLU A 308 -4.21 5.76 -29.70
N ILE A 309 -3.53 5.13 -28.72
CA ILE A 309 -3.95 5.11 -27.34
C ILE A 309 -3.48 6.38 -26.62
N PRO A 310 -4.29 6.97 -25.72
CA PRO A 310 -3.86 8.10 -24.90
C PRO A 310 -2.58 7.81 -24.13
N GLN A 311 -1.72 8.82 -24.02
CA GLN A 311 -0.41 8.69 -23.36
C GLN A 311 -0.50 8.09 -21.97
N ALA A 312 -1.49 8.50 -21.16
CA ALA A 312 -1.68 8.01 -19.80
C ALA A 312 -1.86 6.47 -19.74
N VAL A 313 -2.55 5.88 -20.71
CA VAL A 313 -2.76 4.43 -20.82
C VAL A 313 -1.51 3.76 -21.39
N ARG A 314 -0.91 4.35 -22.43
CA ARG A 314 0.30 3.84 -23.05
C ARG A 314 1.48 3.76 -22.09
N MET A 315 1.66 4.79 -21.25
CA MET A 315 2.69 4.82 -20.19
C MET A 315 2.49 3.69 -19.17
N ARG A 316 1.25 3.30 -18.83
CA ARG A 316 0.98 2.16 -17.94
C ARG A 316 1.36 0.83 -18.59
N VAL A 317 1.03 0.64 -19.86
CA VAL A 317 1.44 -0.55 -20.64
C VAL A 317 2.95 -0.64 -20.72
N LEU A 318 3.63 0.46 -21.05
CA LEU A 318 5.09 0.54 -21.10
C LEU A 318 5.73 0.28 -19.73
N HIS A 319 5.20 0.88 -18.66
CA HIS A 319 5.69 0.63 -17.30
C HIS A 319 5.63 -0.86 -16.96
N ARG A 320 4.49 -1.50 -17.21
CA ARG A 320 4.33 -2.95 -17.00
C ARG A 320 5.36 -3.74 -17.82
N TYR A 321 5.53 -3.41 -19.08
CA TYR A 321 6.45 -4.10 -19.98
C TYR A 321 7.90 -3.98 -19.53
N LEU A 322 8.36 -2.77 -19.25
CA LEU A 322 9.73 -2.51 -18.84
C LEU A 322 10.04 -3.04 -17.44
N SER A 323 9.05 -3.13 -16.55
CA SER A 323 9.22 -3.68 -15.21
C SER A 323 9.59 -5.16 -15.19
N ALA A 324 9.42 -5.87 -16.30
CA ALA A 324 9.88 -7.27 -16.44
C ALA A 324 11.40 -7.43 -16.34
N VAL A 325 12.19 -6.38 -16.58
CA VAL A 325 13.65 -6.42 -16.49
C VAL A 325 14.23 -5.51 -15.41
N GLY A 326 13.42 -4.63 -14.81
CA GLY A 326 13.85 -3.72 -13.74
C GLY A 326 12.87 -2.57 -13.53
N ALA A 327 13.11 -1.70 -12.54
CA ALA A 327 12.27 -0.54 -12.27
C ALA A 327 12.59 0.61 -13.26
N PRO A 328 11.72 0.93 -14.25
CA PRO A 328 11.95 2.02 -15.16
C PRO A 328 11.75 3.38 -14.48
N SER A 329 12.58 4.38 -14.80
CA SER A 329 12.36 5.76 -14.45
C SER A 329 11.33 6.41 -15.39
N LEU A 330 10.84 7.60 -15.04
CA LEU A 330 9.97 8.38 -15.92
C LEU A 330 10.64 8.67 -17.26
N ALA A 331 11.94 9.02 -17.27
CA ALA A 331 12.70 9.26 -18.49
C ALA A 331 12.73 8.02 -19.40
N HIS A 332 12.94 6.82 -18.85
CA HIS A 332 12.89 5.58 -19.64
C HIS A 332 11.51 5.34 -20.27
N LEU A 333 10.43 5.72 -19.56
CA LEU A 333 9.06 5.59 -20.07
C LEU A 333 8.79 6.59 -21.20
N GLU A 334 9.25 7.84 -21.06
CA GLU A 334 9.11 8.89 -22.06
C GLU A 334 9.90 8.55 -23.35
N GLU A 335 11.13 8.05 -23.21
CA GLU A 335 11.93 7.59 -24.33
C GLU A 335 11.31 6.37 -25.03
N ALA A 336 10.75 5.42 -24.25
CA ALA A 336 10.02 4.28 -24.81
C ALA A 336 8.73 4.72 -25.53
N ASP A 337 8.02 5.71 -25.00
CA ASP A 337 6.86 6.32 -25.65
C ASP A 337 7.22 6.98 -26.97
N ALA A 338 8.36 7.66 -27.04
CA ALA A 338 8.88 8.26 -28.26
C ALA A 338 9.19 7.22 -29.34
N LEU A 339 9.60 5.99 -28.98
CA LEU A 339 9.74 4.89 -29.96
C LEU A 339 8.40 4.51 -30.61
N ILE A 340 7.26 4.80 -29.98
CA ILE A 340 5.93 4.54 -30.54
C ILE A 340 5.44 5.74 -31.35
N THR A 341 5.55 6.94 -30.80
CA THR A 341 4.89 8.17 -31.31
C THR A 341 5.75 8.98 -32.25
N HIS A 342 7.07 9.00 -32.06
CA HIS A 342 8.02 9.85 -32.78
C HIS A 342 9.19 9.04 -33.37
N TRP A 343 8.87 7.87 -33.93
CA TRP A 343 9.89 6.99 -34.53
C TRP A 343 10.54 7.60 -35.79
N SER A 344 11.83 7.79 -35.75
CA SER A 344 12.64 8.28 -36.88
C SER A 344 13.89 7.40 -37.18
N GLY A 345 13.90 6.16 -36.62
CA GLY A 345 15.05 5.25 -36.79
C GLY A 345 15.98 5.24 -35.57
N GLN A 346 15.48 5.62 -34.39
CA GLN A 346 16.27 5.58 -33.15
C GLN A 346 16.81 4.17 -32.88
N GLY A 347 18.04 4.13 -32.37
CA GLY A 347 18.70 2.90 -31.92
C GLY A 347 18.06 2.29 -30.69
N PRO A 348 18.66 1.20 -30.18
CA PRO A 348 18.21 0.57 -28.93
C PRO A 348 18.25 1.53 -27.73
N LEU A 349 17.20 1.53 -26.94
CA LEU A 349 17.11 2.27 -25.68
C LEU A 349 17.66 1.43 -24.54
N SER A 350 18.64 1.96 -23.80
CA SER A 350 19.15 1.33 -22.59
C SER A 350 18.19 1.57 -21.41
N ILE A 351 17.81 0.51 -20.73
CA ILE A 351 16.94 0.55 -19.54
C ILE A 351 17.59 -0.26 -18.40
N PRO A 352 17.17 -0.11 -17.15
CA PRO A 352 17.72 -0.89 -16.05
C PRO A 352 17.62 -2.40 -16.34
N LYS A 353 18.78 -3.08 -16.36
CA LYS A 353 18.93 -4.52 -16.62
C LYS A 353 18.41 -5.01 -17.98
N GLY A 354 18.30 -4.13 -19.00
CA GLY A 354 17.82 -4.54 -20.32
C GLY A 354 18.01 -3.50 -21.40
N THR A 355 17.52 -3.85 -22.59
CA THR A 355 17.50 -2.98 -23.77
C THR A 355 16.13 -3.08 -24.43
N LEU A 356 15.55 -1.94 -24.80
CA LEU A 356 14.32 -1.86 -25.58
C LEU A 356 14.63 -1.46 -27.01
N THR A 357 14.14 -2.22 -27.97
CA THR A 357 14.34 -1.94 -29.41
C THR A 357 13.00 -1.92 -30.12
N ARG A 358 12.82 -0.98 -31.07
CA ARG A 358 11.73 -1.06 -32.04
C ARG A 358 12.21 -1.69 -33.31
N ALA A 359 11.54 -2.76 -33.73
CA ALA A 359 11.78 -3.45 -34.99
C ALA A 359 10.54 -3.41 -35.90
N GLY A 360 10.75 -3.48 -37.23
CA GLY A 360 9.67 -3.46 -38.20
C GLY A 360 9.10 -2.06 -38.49
N LYS A 361 8.17 -1.98 -39.46
CA LYS A 361 7.50 -0.74 -39.88
C LYS A 361 5.99 -0.97 -40.00
N GLY A 362 5.22 0.11 -39.92
CA GLY A 362 3.75 0.07 -40.08
C GLY A 362 3.10 -0.88 -39.08
N LYS A 363 2.23 -1.78 -39.56
CA LYS A 363 1.48 -2.74 -38.76
C LYS A 363 2.36 -3.83 -38.14
N ASP A 364 3.54 -4.06 -38.73
CA ASP A 364 4.49 -5.10 -38.28
C ASP A 364 5.51 -4.55 -37.28
N ALA A 365 5.38 -3.30 -36.86
CA ALA A 365 6.27 -2.69 -35.88
C ALA A 365 6.04 -3.33 -34.50
N ARG A 366 7.16 -3.73 -33.84
CA ARG A 366 7.17 -4.37 -32.53
C ARG A 366 8.16 -3.67 -31.59
N LEU A 367 7.83 -3.57 -30.33
CA LEU A 367 8.78 -3.29 -29.24
C LEU A 367 9.29 -4.63 -28.71
N ILE A 368 10.62 -4.76 -28.67
CA ILE A 368 11.33 -5.96 -28.25
C ILE A 368 12.16 -5.61 -27.04
N LEU A 369 11.87 -6.27 -25.91
CA LEU A 369 12.59 -6.10 -24.65
C LEU A 369 13.59 -7.26 -24.49
N GLN A 370 14.85 -6.93 -24.29
CA GLN A 370 15.93 -7.89 -24.12
C GLN A 370 16.60 -7.67 -22.76
N PRO A 371 16.59 -8.65 -21.84
CA PRO A 371 17.33 -8.54 -20.60
C PRO A 371 18.84 -8.56 -20.86
N LEU A 372 19.61 -7.84 -20.03
CA LEU A 372 21.07 -7.97 -20.03
C LEU A 372 21.42 -9.41 -19.65
N ARG A 373 22.16 -10.11 -20.49
CA ARG A 373 22.75 -11.41 -20.12
C ARG A 373 23.82 -11.13 -19.08
N LEU A 374 23.59 -11.56 -17.84
CA LEU A 374 24.68 -11.70 -16.87
C LEU A 374 25.66 -12.72 -17.46
N GLU A 375 26.87 -12.31 -17.83
CA GLU A 375 27.94 -13.24 -18.18
C GLU A 375 28.13 -14.17 -16.95
N ARG A 376 27.87 -15.45 -17.15
CA ARG A 376 28.22 -16.45 -16.17
C ARG A 376 29.72 -16.32 -15.94
N GLU A 377 30.13 -15.99 -14.72
CA GLU A 377 31.53 -16.06 -14.32
C GLU A 377 32.08 -17.40 -14.78
N ARG A 378 33.05 -17.37 -15.67
CA ARG A 378 33.84 -18.58 -16.03
C ARG A 378 34.55 -19.02 -14.76
N PRO A 379 34.42 -20.27 -14.33
CA PRO A 379 35.22 -20.74 -13.22
C PRO A 379 36.70 -20.54 -13.56
N ARG A 380 37.39 -19.80 -12.71
CA ARG A 380 38.85 -19.70 -12.77
C ARG A 380 39.41 -21.09 -12.48
N HIS A 381 40.04 -21.69 -13.49
CA HIS A 381 40.84 -22.89 -13.33
C HIS A 381 42.14 -22.55 -12.60
#